data_954b181349f90e60013a742278f13f85
#
_entry.id   954b181349f90e60013a742278f13f85
#
_cell.length_a   1.000
_cell.length_b   1.000
_cell.length_c   1.000
_cell.angle_alpha   90.00
_cell.angle_beta   90.00
_cell.angle_gamma   90.00
#
_symmetry.space_group_name_H-M   'P 1'
#
loop_
_entity.id
_entity.type
_entity.pdbx_description
1 polymer ?
#
loop_
_entity_poly.entity_id
_entity_poly.type
_entity_poly.pdbx_seq_one_letter_code
_entity_poly.pdbx_strand_id
1 'polypeptide(L)'
;ETMRFIAVALICLLVGVLLYTNLHKSSKITLVAKKYYAVEVGSYASESTALYFASTIKKRGGAGGIFYDGSYRVFASVYLSKEDAQSVAQKMLDSDLNGKMYVFEFKKTKIDFSDGKTLFLKELANSFTAFLELLLAASLDYDMDSISGSEIMQMMDNTLNDIEAYYEKLTKLVDDEAKDTALHKMQDFLLEQKTVASQLKGGTLDGSDVKTACFDMLLVCERLYSYYGGEE
;
A
#
# COMPACT_ATOMS: atom_id res chain seq x y z
N GLU A 1 54.36 22.73 24.24
CA GLU A 1 54.05 21.50 23.49
C GLU A 1 52.79 20.80 24.03
N THR A 2 52.65 20.62 25.34
CA THR A 2 51.47 19.97 25.97
C THR A 2 50.15 20.62 25.59
N MET A 3 50.08 21.96 25.51
CA MET A 3 48.83 22.65 25.11
C MET A 3 48.43 22.38 23.64
N ARG A 4 49.37 22.16 22.74
CA ARG A 4 49.10 21.80 21.33
C ARG A 4 48.54 20.39 21.19
N PHE A 5 49.06 19.43 21.99
CA PHE A 5 48.54 18.05 22.03
C PHE A 5 47.12 17.99 22.58
N ILE A 6 46.79 18.76 23.61
CA ILE A 6 45.44 18.85 24.18
C ILE A 6 44.47 19.44 23.16
N ALA A 7 44.85 20.49 22.43
CA ALA A 7 44.01 21.10 21.41
C ALA A 7 43.71 20.16 20.23
N VAL A 8 44.70 19.40 19.76
CA VAL A 8 44.55 18.40 18.71
C VAL A 8 43.65 17.25 19.18
N ALA A 9 43.82 16.74 20.40
CA ALA A 9 42.95 15.70 20.95
C ALA A 9 41.48 16.15 21.06
N LEU A 10 41.22 17.38 21.51
CA LEU A 10 39.89 17.96 21.58
C LEU A 10 39.25 18.12 20.20
N ILE A 11 40.02 18.55 19.19
CA ILE A 11 39.52 18.65 17.81
C ILE A 11 39.16 17.28 17.24
N CYS A 12 40.01 16.25 17.45
CA CYS A 12 39.74 14.88 17.04
C CYS A 12 38.48 14.31 17.72
N LEU A 13 38.26 14.62 19.00
CA LEU A 13 37.11 14.18 19.75
C LEU A 13 35.85 14.87 19.24
N LEU A 14 35.86 16.18 18.97
CA LEU A 14 34.76 16.94 18.38
C LEU A 14 34.41 16.45 16.96
N VAL A 15 35.42 16.19 16.14
CA VAL A 15 35.24 15.66 14.79
C VAL A 15 34.65 14.23 14.88
N GLY A 16 35.15 13.39 15.81
CA GLY A 16 34.60 12.06 16.05
C GLY A 16 33.14 12.09 16.51
N VAL A 17 32.77 12.99 17.41
CA VAL A 17 31.37 13.17 17.85
C VAL A 17 30.51 13.69 16.70
N LEU A 18 30.99 14.65 15.90
CA LEU A 18 30.25 15.17 14.73
C LEU A 18 30.07 14.10 13.65
N LEU A 19 31.06 13.27 13.41
CA LEU A 19 30.95 12.13 12.48
C LEU A 19 29.99 11.10 13.03
N TYR A 20 30.09 10.75 14.33
CA TYR A 20 29.19 9.79 14.97
C TYR A 20 27.71 10.25 14.92
N THR A 21 27.44 11.53 15.23
CA THR A 21 26.07 12.06 15.18
C THR A 21 25.53 12.19 13.75
N ASN A 22 26.39 12.37 12.73
CA ASN A 22 25.98 12.37 11.33
C ASN A 22 25.78 10.96 10.76
N LEU A 23 26.50 9.95 11.26
CA LEU A 23 26.34 8.55 10.88
C LEU A 23 25.10 7.89 11.49
N HIS A 24 24.56 8.43 12.59
CA HIS A 24 23.39 7.91 13.30
C HIS A 24 22.15 8.83 13.14
N LYS A 25 22.05 9.58 12.04
CA LYS A 25 20.84 10.31 11.74
C LYS A 25 19.73 9.33 11.36
N SER A 26 18.76 9.13 12.27
CA SER A 26 17.53 8.46 11.91
C SER A 26 16.83 9.20 10.75
N SER A 27 16.35 8.44 9.78
CA SER A 27 15.63 8.96 8.64
C SER A 27 14.14 8.94 8.92
N LYS A 28 13.53 10.12 9.01
CA LYS A 28 12.08 10.25 9.22
C LYS A 28 11.42 10.53 7.89
N ILE A 29 10.57 9.63 7.45
CA ILE A 29 9.68 9.86 6.32
C ILE A 29 8.25 10.01 6.80
N THR A 30 7.45 10.72 6.01
CA THR A 30 6.05 10.96 6.33
C THR A 30 5.19 10.45 5.19
N LEU A 31 4.33 9.48 5.48
CA LEU A 31 3.21 9.12 4.63
C LEU A 31 2.12 10.17 4.81
N VAL A 32 1.63 10.71 3.69
CA VAL A 32 0.55 11.70 3.73
C VAL A 32 -0.80 11.01 3.98
N ALA A 33 -1.72 11.71 4.63
CA ALA A 33 -3.08 11.21 4.81
C ALA A 33 -3.76 10.98 3.45
N LYS A 34 -4.50 9.88 3.31
CA LYS A 34 -5.22 9.49 2.09
C LYS A 34 -6.63 9.04 2.45
N LYS A 35 -7.57 9.22 1.53
CA LYS A 35 -8.92 8.66 1.64
C LYS A 35 -9.25 7.90 0.37
N TYR A 36 -9.83 6.72 0.56
CA TYR A 36 -10.34 5.87 -0.51
C TYR A 36 -11.81 5.54 -0.21
N TYR A 37 -12.61 5.43 -1.24
CA TYR A 37 -14.05 5.26 -1.13
C TYR A 37 -14.44 3.91 -1.69
N ALA A 38 -15.00 3.04 -0.85
CA ALA A 38 -15.40 1.70 -1.25
C ALA A 38 -16.93 1.58 -1.27
N VAL A 39 -17.45 0.68 -2.10
CA VAL A 39 -18.85 0.33 -2.12
C VAL A 39 -19.06 -0.96 -1.37
N GLU A 40 -19.59 -0.85 -0.14
CA GLU A 40 -19.97 -1.97 0.72
C GLU A 40 -21.31 -2.52 0.25
N VAL A 41 -21.40 -3.84 0.14
CA VAL A 41 -22.62 -4.57 -0.24
C VAL A 41 -23.30 -5.27 0.92
N GLY A 42 -22.60 -5.43 2.03
CA GLY A 42 -23.16 -6.00 3.25
C GLY A 42 -22.13 -6.16 4.34
N SER A 43 -22.64 -6.32 5.57
CA SER A 43 -21.86 -6.56 6.78
C SER A 43 -22.44 -7.78 7.50
N TYR A 44 -21.58 -8.73 7.89
CA TYR A 44 -21.98 -10.04 8.39
C TYR A 44 -21.25 -10.36 9.70
N ALA A 45 -21.94 -11.12 10.58
CA ALA A 45 -21.37 -11.56 11.85
C ALA A 45 -20.40 -12.74 11.68
N SER A 46 -20.53 -13.52 10.59
CA SER A 46 -19.67 -14.69 10.35
C SER A 46 -18.89 -14.54 9.04
N GLU A 47 -17.64 -14.99 9.08
CA GLU A 47 -16.76 -15.01 7.92
C GLU A 47 -17.30 -15.89 6.78
N SER A 48 -17.86 -17.07 7.11
CA SER A 48 -18.43 -17.98 6.11
C SER A 48 -19.57 -17.34 5.32
N THR A 49 -20.41 -16.55 5.98
CA THR A 49 -21.47 -15.80 5.31
C THR A 49 -20.90 -14.72 4.42
N ALA A 50 -19.91 -13.98 4.90
CA ALA A 50 -19.23 -12.95 4.11
C ALA A 50 -18.55 -13.55 2.86
N LEU A 51 -17.86 -14.68 2.99
CA LEU A 51 -17.22 -15.40 1.89
C LEU A 51 -18.24 -15.85 0.82
N TYR A 52 -19.43 -16.33 1.23
CA TYR A 52 -20.49 -16.66 0.29
C TYR A 52 -20.94 -15.44 -0.54
N PHE A 53 -21.21 -14.32 0.14
CA PHE A 53 -21.61 -13.09 -0.56
C PHE A 53 -20.47 -12.49 -1.39
N ALA A 54 -19.23 -12.50 -0.90
CA ALA A 54 -18.05 -12.07 -1.64
C ALA A 54 -17.89 -12.84 -2.95
N SER A 55 -18.04 -14.17 -2.92
CA SER A 55 -18.03 -15.01 -4.13
C SER A 55 -19.16 -14.63 -5.10
N THR A 56 -20.36 -14.29 -4.58
CA THR A 56 -21.49 -13.87 -5.41
C THR A 56 -21.22 -12.53 -6.08
N ILE A 57 -20.64 -11.56 -5.34
CA ILE A 57 -20.24 -10.25 -5.88
C ILE A 57 -19.16 -10.41 -6.94
N LYS A 58 -18.15 -11.24 -6.70
CA LYS A 58 -17.09 -11.53 -7.67
C LYS A 58 -17.64 -12.09 -8.98
N LYS A 59 -18.56 -13.05 -8.93
CA LYS A 59 -19.24 -13.60 -10.12
C LYS A 59 -20.06 -12.56 -10.91
N ARG A 60 -20.39 -11.43 -10.31
CA ARG A 60 -21.10 -10.30 -10.94
C ARG A 60 -20.16 -9.18 -11.40
N GLY A 61 -18.85 -9.43 -11.41
CA GLY A 61 -17.83 -8.46 -11.85
C GLY A 61 -17.39 -7.46 -10.79
N GLY A 62 -17.73 -7.68 -9.51
CA GLY A 62 -17.23 -6.90 -8.40
C GLY A 62 -15.99 -7.50 -7.75
N ALA A 63 -15.33 -6.78 -6.83
CA ALA A 63 -14.12 -7.23 -6.13
C ALA A 63 -14.37 -8.47 -5.24
N GLY A 64 -15.52 -8.54 -4.56
CA GLY A 64 -15.75 -9.55 -3.53
C GLY A 64 -14.75 -9.46 -2.38
N GLY A 65 -14.20 -8.28 -2.14
CA GLY A 65 -13.23 -8.05 -1.05
C GLY A 65 -13.89 -8.13 0.32
N ILE A 66 -13.16 -8.61 1.33
CA ILE A 66 -13.66 -8.71 2.71
C ILE A 66 -12.71 -7.94 3.63
N PHE A 67 -13.29 -7.10 4.50
CA PHE A 67 -12.57 -6.40 5.57
C PHE A 67 -13.29 -6.63 6.90
N TYR A 68 -12.50 -6.84 7.96
CA TYR A 68 -13.02 -7.02 9.31
C TYR A 68 -12.70 -5.81 10.19
N ASP A 69 -13.76 -5.17 10.71
CA ASP A 69 -13.68 -4.06 11.66
C ASP A 69 -14.63 -4.25 12.87
N GLY A 70 -14.76 -5.50 13.33
CA GLY A 70 -15.78 -5.93 14.30
C GLY A 70 -16.94 -6.66 13.63
N SER A 71 -17.07 -6.54 12.30
CA SER A 71 -17.95 -7.32 11.42
C SER A 71 -17.24 -7.58 10.09
N TYR A 72 -17.65 -8.66 9.39
CA TYR A 72 -17.11 -9.00 8.07
C TYR A 72 -17.85 -8.21 7.00
N ARG A 73 -17.24 -7.13 6.50
CA ARG A 73 -17.80 -6.29 5.43
C ARG A 73 -17.37 -6.80 4.08
N VAL A 74 -18.31 -6.87 3.15
CA VAL A 74 -18.08 -7.27 1.76
C VAL A 74 -18.16 -6.06 0.87
N PHE A 75 -17.18 -5.91 -0.03
CA PHE A 75 -17.05 -4.76 -0.93
C PHE A 75 -17.12 -5.17 -2.39
N ALA A 76 -17.82 -4.37 -3.19
CA ALA A 76 -17.92 -4.55 -4.64
C ALA A 76 -16.78 -3.85 -5.39
N SER A 77 -16.33 -2.70 -4.93
CA SER A 77 -15.34 -1.86 -5.63
C SER A 77 -14.74 -0.81 -4.72
N VAL A 78 -13.63 -0.20 -5.17
CA VAL A 78 -12.94 0.91 -4.50
C VAL A 78 -12.72 2.02 -5.52
N TYR A 79 -12.73 3.28 -5.09
CA TYR A 79 -12.61 4.47 -5.92
C TYR A 79 -11.73 5.53 -5.25
N LEU A 80 -11.08 6.36 -6.08
CA LEU A 80 -10.39 7.58 -5.64
C LEU A 80 -11.38 8.71 -5.36
N SER A 81 -12.44 8.80 -6.14
CA SER A 81 -13.47 9.83 -6.06
C SER A 81 -14.63 9.37 -5.18
N LYS A 82 -15.07 10.26 -4.30
CA LYS A 82 -16.26 10.05 -3.49
C LYS A 82 -17.52 9.98 -4.35
N GLU A 83 -17.56 10.81 -5.37
CA GLU A 83 -18.67 10.95 -6.32
C GLU A 83 -18.86 9.67 -7.12
N ASP A 84 -17.79 9.02 -7.56
CA ASP A 84 -17.85 7.75 -8.29
C ASP A 84 -18.38 6.63 -7.37
N ALA A 85 -17.86 6.52 -6.15
CA ALA A 85 -18.34 5.55 -5.17
C ALA A 85 -19.85 5.75 -4.85
N GLN A 86 -20.28 7.00 -4.66
CA GLN A 86 -21.68 7.33 -4.40
C GLN A 86 -22.57 6.99 -5.60
N SER A 87 -22.13 7.31 -6.82
CA SER A 87 -22.87 6.99 -8.05
C SER A 87 -23.08 5.49 -8.20
N VAL A 88 -22.03 4.68 -7.95
CA VAL A 88 -22.13 3.23 -8.05
C VAL A 88 -23.00 2.65 -6.92
N ALA A 89 -22.84 3.13 -5.68
CA ALA A 89 -23.67 2.71 -4.56
C ALA A 89 -25.17 2.99 -4.85
N GLN A 90 -25.49 4.16 -5.44
CA GLN A 90 -26.87 4.51 -5.81
C GLN A 90 -27.40 3.60 -6.93
N LYS A 91 -26.61 3.34 -7.98
CA LYS A 91 -27.02 2.41 -9.06
C LYS A 91 -27.30 1.00 -8.54
N MET A 92 -26.54 0.55 -7.52
CA MET A 92 -26.81 -0.74 -6.87
C MET A 92 -28.15 -0.73 -6.14
N LEU A 93 -28.46 0.35 -5.39
CA LEU A 93 -29.75 0.51 -4.71
C LEU A 93 -30.92 0.54 -5.71
N ASP A 94 -30.75 1.22 -6.83
CA ASP A 94 -31.76 1.30 -7.90
C ASP A 94 -32.00 -0.07 -8.58
N SER A 95 -31.07 -1.01 -8.38
CA SER A 95 -31.15 -2.39 -8.87
C SER A 95 -31.52 -3.42 -7.79
N ASP A 96 -32.13 -2.97 -6.70
CA ASP A 96 -32.52 -3.79 -5.53
C ASP A 96 -31.32 -4.52 -4.88
N LEU A 97 -30.10 -3.99 -5.06
CA LEU A 97 -28.90 -4.46 -4.39
C LEU A 97 -28.51 -3.51 -3.25
N ASN A 98 -28.02 -4.06 -2.15
CA ASN A 98 -27.43 -3.21 -1.13
C ASN A 98 -26.17 -2.53 -1.68
N GLY A 99 -26.12 -1.22 -1.59
CA GLY A 99 -24.96 -0.42 -1.93
C GLY A 99 -24.78 0.70 -0.92
N LYS A 100 -23.67 0.72 -0.20
CA LYS A 100 -23.36 1.77 0.77
C LYS A 100 -21.91 2.21 0.60
N MET A 101 -21.70 3.52 0.58
CA MET A 101 -20.32 4.04 0.58
C MET A 101 -19.67 3.84 1.95
N TYR A 102 -18.46 3.31 1.93
CA TYR A 102 -17.55 3.18 3.07
C TYR A 102 -16.28 3.98 2.80
N VAL A 103 -15.67 4.57 3.83
CA VAL A 103 -14.46 5.39 3.67
C VAL A 103 -13.31 4.72 4.41
N PHE A 104 -12.26 4.36 3.68
CA PHE A 104 -10.96 4.02 4.25
C PHE A 104 -10.14 5.30 4.41
N GLU A 105 -9.84 5.66 5.64
CA GLU A 105 -9.09 6.87 5.97
C GLU A 105 -7.72 6.52 6.54
N PHE A 106 -6.68 6.77 5.76
CA PHE A 106 -5.29 6.59 6.17
C PHE A 106 -4.79 7.87 6.80
N LYS A 107 -4.45 7.81 8.08
CA LYS A 107 -3.94 8.97 8.81
C LYS A 107 -2.51 9.27 8.40
N LYS A 108 -2.12 10.54 8.52
CA LYS A 108 -0.73 10.95 8.35
C LYS A 108 0.17 10.17 9.32
N THR A 109 1.11 9.41 8.79
CA THR A 109 1.95 8.49 9.54
C THR A 109 3.42 8.84 9.37
N LYS A 110 4.21 8.72 10.43
CA LYS A 110 5.67 8.91 10.41
C LYS A 110 6.36 7.57 10.57
N ILE A 111 7.30 7.29 9.69
CA ILE A 111 8.15 6.11 9.76
C ILE A 111 9.55 6.57 10.13
N ASP A 112 10.14 5.94 11.14
CA ASP A 112 11.48 6.23 11.63
C ASP A 112 12.40 5.05 11.26
N PHE A 113 13.40 5.30 10.44
CA PHE A 113 14.39 4.32 10.05
C PHE A 113 15.74 4.66 10.65
N SER A 114 16.52 3.66 11.03
CA SER A 114 17.87 3.82 11.56
C SER A 114 18.89 4.28 10.51
N ASP A 115 18.60 4.11 9.22
CA ASP A 115 19.51 4.43 8.11
C ASP A 115 19.26 5.82 7.49
N GLY A 116 20.35 6.48 7.07
CA GLY A 116 20.36 7.79 6.43
C GLY A 116 19.88 7.85 4.97
N LYS A 117 19.40 6.75 4.37
CA LYS A 117 19.00 6.65 2.95
C LYS A 117 17.56 7.13 2.72
N THR A 118 17.22 8.31 3.26
CA THR A 118 15.88 8.89 3.33
C THR A 118 15.16 8.99 1.98
N LEU A 119 15.87 9.34 0.90
CA LEU A 119 15.25 9.54 -0.41
C LEU A 119 14.68 8.24 -0.97
N PHE A 120 15.48 7.18 -0.99
CA PHE A 120 15.05 5.86 -1.48
C PHE A 120 13.88 5.30 -0.66
N LEU A 121 13.97 5.35 0.68
CA LEU A 121 12.91 4.86 1.57
C LEU A 121 11.61 5.67 1.42
N LYS A 122 11.72 6.97 1.15
CA LYS A 122 10.55 7.80 0.86
C LYS A 122 9.90 7.42 -0.48
N GLU A 123 10.68 7.20 -1.52
CA GLU A 123 10.19 6.73 -2.82
C GLU A 123 9.49 5.37 -2.68
N LEU A 124 10.13 4.43 -2.00
CA LEU A 124 9.57 3.12 -1.71
C LEU A 124 8.25 3.22 -0.93
N ALA A 125 8.20 3.98 0.16
CA ALA A 125 6.99 4.13 0.96
C ALA A 125 5.83 4.78 0.20
N ASN A 126 6.12 5.71 -0.73
CA ASN A 126 5.11 6.30 -1.59
C ASN A 126 4.67 5.38 -2.73
N SER A 127 5.49 4.40 -3.13
CA SER A 127 5.15 3.49 -4.23
C SER A 127 3.91 2.64 -3.94
N PHE A 128 3.62 2.33 -2.68
CA PHE A 128 2.44 1.56 -2.29
C PHE A 128 1.14 2.29 -2.64
N THR A 129 0.99 3.55 -2.24
CA THR A 129 -0.21 4.32 -2.59
C THR A 129 -0.25 4.70 -4.05
N ALA A 130 0.89 4.94 -4.69
CA ALA A 130 0.97 5.20 -6.12
C ALA A 130 0.51 3.97 -6.93
N PHE A 131 0.88 2.76 -6.52
CA PHE A 131 0.42 1.54 -7.17
C PHE A 131 -1.08 1.31 -6.96
N LEU A 132 -1.60 1.54 -5.75
CA LEU A 132 -3.05 1.50 -5.52
C LEU A 132 -3.79 2.48 -6.43
N GLU A 133 -3.33 3.73 -6.52
CA GLU A 133 -3.95 4.76 -7.36
C GLU A 133 -3.89 4.40 -8.85
N LEU A 134 -2.79 3.79 -9.30
CA LEU A 134 -2.64 3.25 -10.65
C LEU A 134 -3.68 2.15 -10.93
N LEU A 135 -3.83 1.18 -10.03
CA LEU A 135 -4.83 0.11 -10.15
C LEU A 135 -6.25 0.64 -10.18
N LEU A 136 -6.57 1.63 -9.32
CA LEU A 136 -7.91 2.23 -9.28
C LEU A 136 -8.24 2.98 -10.57
N ALA A 137 -7.28 3.71 -11.14
CA ALA A 137 -7.43 4.36 -12.43
C ALA A 137 -7.62 3.33 -13.55
N ALA A 138 -6.77 2.30 -13.59
CA ALA A 138 -6.87 1.22 -14.58
C ALA A 138 -8.20 0.45 -14.49
N SER A 139 -8.72 0.22 -13.28
CA SER A 139 -10.02 -0.41 -13.07
C SER A 139 -11.17 0.42 -13.64
N LEU A 140 -11.13 1.74 -13.47
CA LEU A 140 -12.14 2.65 -14.02
C LEU A 140 -12.06 2.70 -15.55
N ASP A 141 -10.85 2.82 -16.11
CA ASP A 141 -10.63 2.85 -17.55
C ASP A 141 -11.03 1.52 -18.22
N TYR A 142 -10.82 0.39 -17.54
CA TYR A 142 -11.26 -0.93 -17.99
C TYR A 142 -12.79 -1.06 -18.01
N ASP A 143 -13.47 -0.58 -16.96
CA ASP A 143 -14.95 -0.57 -16.89
C ASP A 143 -15.58 0.35 -17.97
N MET A 144 -14.81 1.33 -18.47
CA MET A 144 -15.23 2.23 -19.57
C MET A 144 -14.79 1.76 -20.96
N ASP A 145 -14.23 0.55 -21.08
CA ASP A 145 -13.63 0.02 -22.32
C ASP A 145 -12.53 0.94 -22.92
N SER A 146 -11.90 1.78 -22.10
CA SER A 146 -10.85 2.71 -22.53
C SER A 146 -9.48 2.05 -22.60
N ILE A 147 -9.26 0.98 -21.82
CA ILE A 147 -8.07 0.13 -21.89
C ILE A 147 -8.46 -1.34 -21.93
N SER A 148 -7.59 -2.15 -22.50
CA SER A 148 -7.75 -3.61 -22.59
C SER A 148 -7.06 -4.34 -21.43
N GLY A 149 -7.45 -5.61 -21.20
CA GLY A 149 -6.75 -6.47 -20.24
C GLY A 149 -5.27 -6.67 -20.58
N SER A 150 -4.90 -6.66 -21.86
CA SER A 150 -3.49 -6.75 -22.30
C SER A 150 -2.68 -5.51 -21.92
N GLU A 151 -3.27 -4.32 -21.95
CA GLU A 151 -2.62 -3.08 -21.50
C GLU A 151 -2.44 -3.09 -19.99
N ILE A 152 -3.42 -3.59 -19.22
CA ILE A 152 -3.27 -3.79 -17.77
C ILE A 152 -2.13 -4.76 -17.48
N MET A 153 -2.05 -5.90 -18.17
CA MET A 153 -0.95 -6.87 -18.01
C MET A 153 0.41 -6.23 -18.27
N GLN A 154 0.53 -5.40 -19.32
CA GLN A 154 1.77 -4.67 -19.61
C GLN A 154 2.11 -3.65 -18.53
N MET A 155 1.11 -2.95 -17.98
CA MET A 155 1.33 -2.05 -16.82
C MET A 155 1.84 -2.83 -15.61
N MET A 156 1.31 -4.04 -15.36
CA MET A 156 1.76 -4.90 -14.25
C MET A 156 3.18 -5.42 -14.48
N ASP A 157 3.58 -5.75 -15.71
CA ASP A 157 4.96 -6.14 -16.02
C ASP A 157 5.95 -5.02 -15.68
N ASN A 158 5.65 -3.78 -16.05
CA ASN A 158 6.47 -2.62 -15.71
C ASN A 158 6.54 -2.42 -14.18
N THR A 159 5.40 -2.49 -13.49
CA THR A 159 5.32 -2.35 -12.03
C THR A 159 6.13 -3.44 -11.32
N LEU A 160 6.08 -4.69 -11.82
CA LEU A 160 6.86 -5.78 -11.23
C LEU A 160 8.36 -5.58 -11.38
N ASN A 161 8.82 -5.01 -12.50
CA ASN A 161 10.24 -4.65 -12.67
C ASN A 161 10.66 -3.57 -11.67
N ASP A 162 9.81 -2.57 -11.43
CA ASP A 162 10.09 -1.53 -10.42
C ASP A 162 10.10 -2.12 -8.98
N ILE A 163 9.15 -2.99 -8.67
CA ILE A 163 9.10 -3.69 -7.37
C ILE A 163 10.36 -4.53 -7.16
N GLU A 164 10.83 -5.25 -8.18
CA GLU A 164 12.05 -6.05 -8.10
C GLU A 164 13.28 -5.18 -7.83
N ALA A 165 13.38 -4.03 -8.52
CA ALA A 165 14.46 -3.07 -8.29
C ALA A 165 14.43 -2.48 -6.87
N TYR A 166 13.24 -2.20 -6.33
CA TYR A 166 13.09 -1.79 -4.94
C TYR A 166 13.47 -2.91 -3.97
N TYR A 167 13.05 -4.14 -4.25
CA TYR A 167 13.32 -5.30 -3.42
C TYR A 167 14.82 -5.59 -3.29
N GLU A 168 15.55 -5.57 -4.42
CA GLU A 168 17.01 -5.75 -4.41
C GLU A 168 17.75 -4.69 -3.57
N LYS A 169 17.34 -3.42 -3.71
CA LYS A 169 17.92 -2.32 -2.93
C LYS A 169 17.59 -2.45 -1.45
N LEU A 170 16.34 -2.81 -1.12
CA LEU A 170 15.88 -2.96 0.24
C LEU A 170 16.54 -4.16 0.93
N THR A 171 16.71 -5.28 0.22
CA THR A 171 17.41 -6.47 0.74
C THR A 171 18.84 -6.13 1.18
N LYS A 172 19.58 -5.37 0.36
CA LYS A 172 20.93 -4.91 0.75
C LYS A 172 20.91 -4.04 2.02
N LEU A 173 19.89 -3.18 2.18
CA LEU A 173 19.74 -2.38 3.38
C LEU A 173 19.41 -3.22 4.61
N VAL A 174 18.53 -4.20 4.46
CA VAL A 174 18.14 -5.12 5.53
C VAL A 174 19.34 -5.97 5.98
N ASP A 175 20.15 -6.43 5.05
CA ASP A 175 21.37 -7.21 5.36
C ASP A 175 22.42 -6.36 6.10
N ASP A 176 22.57 -5.07 5.75
CA ASP A 176 23.47 -4.13 6.41
C ASP A 176 22.95 -3.71 7.81
N GLU A 177 21.64 -3.61 7.98
CA GLU A 177 20.95 -3.11 9.17
C GLU A 177 20.04 -4.19 9.80
N ALA A 178 20.59 -5.38 10.05
CA ALA A 178 19.85 -6.58 10.48
C ALA A 178 18.95 -6.41 11.73
N LYS A 179 19.03 -5.29 12.46
CA LYS A 179 18.23 -4.97 13.65
C LYS A 179 17.08 -4.00 13.35
N ASP A 180 17.00 -3.41 12.15
CA ASP A 180 15.94 -2.47 11.81
C ASP A 180 14.65 -3.20 11.46
N THR A 181 13.75 -3.33 12.44
CA THR A 181 12.45 -3.99 12.28
C THR A 181 11.55 -3.27 11.28
N ALA A 182 11.71 -1.94 11.13
CA ALA A 182 10.93 -1.15 10.18
C ALA A 182 11.32 -1.49 8.73
N LEU A 183 12.61 -1.69 8.46
CA LEU A 183 13.09 -2.12 7.13
C LEU A 183 12.59 -3.53 6.78
N HIS A 184 12.67 -4.48 7.70
CA HIS A 184 12.14 -5.83 7.50
C HIS A 184 10.64 -5.81 7.19
N LYS A 185 9.88 -5.02 7.94
CA LYS A 185 8.44 -4.91 7.72
C LYS A 185 8.11 -4.25 6.38
N MET A 186 8.89 -3.27 5.94
CA MET A 186 8.77 -2.68 4.62
C MET A 186 9.01 -3.71 3.51
N GLN A 187 9.95 -4.65 3.72
CA GLN A 187 10.23 -5.75 2.80
C GLN A 187 9.04 -6.71 2.70
N ASP A 188 8.38 -7.04 3.83
CA ASP A 188 7.16 -7.86 3.83
C ASP A 188 6.05 -7.19 3.00
N PHE A 189 5.78 -5.90 3.23
CA PHE A 189 4.77 -5.16 2.46
C PHE A 189 5.09 -5.11 0.96
N LEU A 190 6.38 -4.99 0.60
CA LEU A 190 6.79 -5.00 -0.79
C LEU A 190 6.54 -6.37 -1.47
N LEU A 191 6.71 -7.48 -0.75
CA LEU A 191 6.34 -8.81 -1.23
C LEU A 191 4.82 -8.97 -1.39
N GLU A 192 4.02 -8.40 -0.49
CA GLU A 192 2.56 -8.37 -0.64
C GLU A 192 2.16 -7.56 -1.88
N GLN A 193 2.75 -6.38 -2.11
CA GLN A 193 2.55 -5.60 -3.34
C GLN A 193 2.90 -6.39 -4.60
N LYS A 194 4.05 -7.10 -4.60
CA LYS A 194 4.46 -8.00 -5.69
C LYS A 194 3.42 -9.08 -5.95
N THR A 195 2.86 -9.66 -4.89
CA THR A 195 1.82 -10.68 -5.00
C THR A 195 0.59 -10.14 -5.70
N VAL A 196 0.09 -8.96 -5.28
CA VAL A 196 -1.06 -8.30 -5.92
C VAL A 196 -0.80 -8.02 -7.41
N ALA A 197 0.36 -7.45 -7.75
CA ALA A 197 0.70 -7.19 -9.16
C ALA A 197 0.76 -8.48 -10.00
N SER A 198 1.24 -9.58 -9.40
CA SER A 198 1.36 -10.88 -10.07
C SER A 198 0.02 -11.56 -10.35
N GLN A 199 -1.03 -11.26 -9.57
CA GLN A 199 -2.38 -11.78 -9.80
C GLN A 199 -2.96 -11.35 -11.16
N LEU A 200 -2.53 -10.19 -11.68
CA LEU A 200 -2.99 -9.64 -12.94
C LEU A 200 -2.12 -10.01 -14.16
N LYS A 201 -1.16 -10.93 -14.01
CA LYS A 201 -0.19 -11.34 -15.05
C LYS A 201 -0.59 -12.56 -15.84
N GLY A 202 -1.73 -13.08 -15.79
CA GLY A 202 -1.98 -14.33 -16.49
C GLY A 202 -3.41 -14.55 -16.93
N GLY A 203 -3.58 -15.17 -18.08
CA GLY A 203 -4.89 -15.55 -18.57
C GLY A 203 -5.67 -14.39 -19.19
N THR A 204 -6.99 -14.54 -19.20
CA THR A 204 -7.91 -13.48 -19.62
C THR A 204 -8.37 -12.75 -18.38
N LEU A 205 -8.03 -11.46 -18.26
CA LEU A 205 -8.50 -10.62 -17.16
C LEU A 205 -9.96 -10.24 -17.37
N ASP A 206 -10.73 -10.29 -16.31
CA ASP A 206 -12.05 -9.69 -16.24
C ASP A 206 -12.10 -8.53 -15.24
N GLY A 207 -13.21 -7.77 -15.23
CA GLY A 207 -13.35 -6.61 -14.32
C GLY A 207 -13.31 -7.00 -12.85
N SER A 208 -13.65 -8.24 -12.47
CA SER A 208 -13.60 -8.70 -11.10
C SER A 208 -12.15 -8.93 -10.64
N ASP A 209 -11.26 -9.39 -11.53
CA ASP A 209 -9.86 -9.59 -11.20
C ASP A 209 -9.17 -8.26 -10.89
N VAL A 210 -9.39 -7.25 -11.74
CA VAL A 210 -8.83 -5.91 -11.55
C VAL A 210 -9.36 -5.28 -10.26
N LYS A 211 -10.67 -5.35 -10.01
CA LYS A 211 -11.29 -4.83 -8.77
C LYS A 211 -10.82 -5.58 -7.52
N THR A 212 -10.59 -6.89 -7.62
CA THR A 212 -10.02 -7.69 -6.53
C THR A 212 -8.60 -7.19 -6.21
N ALA A 213 -7.75 -7.00 -7.22
CA ALA A 213 -6.41 -6.48 -7.02
C ALA A 213 -6.42 -5.05 -6.41
N CYS A 214 -7.35 -4.18 -6.82
CA CYS A 214 -7.55 -2.88 -6.19
C CYS A 214 -7.84 -3.01 -4.70
N PHE A 215 -8.75 -3.91 -4.33
CA PHE A 215 -9.11 -4.12 -2.93
C PHE A 215 -7.98 -4.74 -2.13
N ASP A 216 -7.29 -5.75 -2.66
CA ASP A 216 -6.16 -6.39 -2.00
C ASP A 216 -5.03 -5.37 -1.76
N MET A 217 -4.74 -4.50 -2.74
CA MET A 217 -3.74 -3.45 -2.59
C MET A 217 -4.17 -2.38 -1.58
N LEU A 218 -5.48 -2.06 -1.50
CA LEU A 218 -6.02 -1.17 -0.47
C LEU A 218 -5.73 -1.73 0.94
N LEU A 219 -5.92 -3.04 1.13
CA LEU A 219 -5.63 -3.70 2.41
C LEU A 219 -4.12 -3.73 2.72
N VAL A 220 -3.26 -3.87 1.71
CA VAL A 220 -1.79 -3.73 1.92
C VAL A 220 -1.47 -2.33 2.42
N CYS A 221 -2.02 -1.28 1.80
CA CYS A 221 -1.83 0.10 2.23
C CYS A 221 -2.41 0.35 3.62
N GLU A 222 -3.59 -0.18 3.93
CA GLU A 222 -4.23 -0.06 5.24
C GLU A 222 -3.31 -0.64 6.33
N ARG A 223 -2.84 -1.87 6.17
CA ARG A 223 -1.90 -2.50 7.12
C ARG A 223 -0.58 -1.74 7.25
N LEU A 224 -0.04 -1.21 6.15
CA LEU A 224 1.18 -0.40 6.16
C LEU A 224 0.99 0.88 7.01
N TYR A 225 -0.11 1.60 6.81
CA TYR A 225 -0.42 2.81 7.57
C TYR A 225 -0.71 2.51 9.04
N SER A 226 -1.47 1.46 9.35
CA SER A 226 -1.77 1.02 10.72
C SER A 226 -0.50 0.59 11.46
N TYR A 227 0.34 -0.25 10.84
CA TYR A 227 1.58 -0.71 11.45
C TYR A 227 2.51 0.43 11.84
N TYR A 228 2.78 1.37 10.94
CA TYR A 228 3.67 2.49 11.23
C TYR A 228 2.97 3.62 11.98
N GLY A 229 1.64 3.67 12.00
CA GLY A 229 0.83 4.62 12.77
C GLY A 229 0.70 4.26 14.25
N GLY A 230 1.07 3.04 14.64
CA GLY A 230 0.94 2.54 16.02
C GLY A 230 -0.50 2.22 16.39
N GLU A 231 -1.38 1.96 15.43
CA GLU A 231 -2.73 1.44 15.63
C GLU A 231 -2.66 -0.09 15.48
N GLU A 232 -2.47 -0.82 16.60
CA GLU A 232 -2.66 -2.27 16.69
C GLU A 232 -4.08 -2.59 17.16
#